data_cd712586c3201017b4ea3c107618e203
#
_entry.id   cd712586c3201017b4ea3c107618e203
#
_cell.length_a   1.000
_cell.length_b   1.000
_cell.length_c   1.000
_cell.angle_alpha   90.00
_cell.angle_beta   90.00
_cell.angle_gamma   90.00
#
_symmetry.space_group_name_H-M   'P 1'
#
loop_
_entity.id
_entity.type
_entity.pdbx_description
1 polymer ?
#
loop_
_entity_poly.entity_id
_entity_poly.type
_entity_poly.pdbx_seq_one_letter_code
_entity_poly.pdbx_strand_id
1 'polypeptide(L)'
;MDMTDMTRAAVSRRHFLQLAGTALAGCGNSTSGEGSDKGSKLAAIKSRGHLNAGVKKDVPGYGYYDTAKGRFEGMEVDLCYQIAAAVFGVSYKEARAQELVEFTDVTPKTRGPLIDNGQLDVVAATYTITDERKKSWDFSTPYRTDYVGLMVKKRSGFTSIEDLDGKVIGVSQGATTQGLIEQMIKDNGFSCKPEFRA
;
A
#
# COMPACT_ATOMS: atom_id res chain seq x y z
N MET A 1 17.28 -23.94 -16.25
CA MET A 1 16.05 -23.14 -16.14
C MET A 1 16.50 -21.70 -16.00
N ASP A 2 16.39 -20.96 -17.09
CA ASP A 2 17.15 -19.71 -17.34
C ASP A 2 16.52 -18.54 -16.61
N MET A 3 17.32 -17.77 -15.87
CA MET A 3 16.91 -16.67 -14.96
C MET A 3 16.83 -15.30 -15.68
N THR A 4 16.64 -15.28 -16.99
CA THR A 4 16.76 -14.04 -17.81
C THR A 4 15.43 -13.43 -18.28
N ASP A 5 14.26 -13.97 -17.87
CA ASP A 5 12.98 -13.54 -18.46
C ASP A 5 11.97 -12.86 -17.47
N MET A 6 12.46 -12.23 -16.41
CA MET A 6 11.58 -11.52 -15.46
C MET A 6 11.70 -9.99 -15.47
N THR A 7 12.20 -9.39 -16.53
CA THR A 7 12.37 -7.94 -16.60
C THR A 7 11.59 -7.32 -17.76
N ARG A 8 10.25 -7.41 -17.74
CA ARG A 8 9.37 -6.49 -18.53
C ARG A 8 7.89 -6.64 -18.16
N ALA A 9 7.50 -6.24 -16.97
CA ALA A 9 6.13 -5.80 -16.75
C ALA A 9 6.11 -4.27 -16.71
N ALA A 10 6.28 -3.66 -17.86
CA ALA A 10 5.95 -2.25 -18.03
C ALA A 10 4.44 -2.12 -17.90
N VAL A 11 3.95 -1.52 -16.81
CA VAL A 11 2.54 -1.15 -16.64
C VAL A 11 2.19 -0.18 -17.76
N SER A 12 1.50 -0.67 -18.77
CA SER A 12 1.05 0.13 -19.91
C SER A 12 0.02 1.15 -19.40
N ARG A 13 0.23 2.44 -19.73
CA ARG A 13 -0.72 3.55 -19.49
C ARG A 13 -2.16 3.24 -19.89
N ARG A 14 -2.38 2.28 -20.78
CA ARG A 14 -3.70 1.86 -21.24
C ARG A 14 -4.53 1.10 -20.22
N HIS A 15 -3.92 0.36 -19.29
CA HIS A 15 -4.67 -0.41 -18.28
C HIS A 15 -5.14 0.44 -17.10
N PHE A 16 -4.43 1.52 -16.79
CA PHE A 16 -4.86 2.44 -15.72
C PHE A 16 -6.07 3.30 -16.14
N LEU A 17 -6.20 3.61 -17.43
CA LEU A 17 -7.34 4.34 -17.97
C LEU A 17 -8.61 3.48 -18.16
N GLN A 18 -8.49 2.15 -18.23
CA GLN A 18 -9.65 1.24 -18.37
C GLN A 18 -10.46 1.07 -17.09
N LEU A 19 -9.89 1.31 -15.91
CA LEU A 19 -10.62 1.26 -14.64
C LEU A 19 -11.51 2.50 -14.40
N ALA A 20 -11.32 3.56 -15.16
CA ALA A 20 -12.17 4.75 -15.13
C ALA A 20 -13.33 4.71 -16.16
N GLY A 21 -13.41 3.68 -17.01
CA GLY A 21 -14.25 3.66 -18.22
C GLY A 21 -15.41 2.68 -18.26
N THR A 22 -15.66 1.85 -17.26
CA THR A 22 -16.71 0.81 -17.33
C THR A 22 -18.01 1.10 -16.58
N ALA A 23 -18.34 2.35 -16.36
CA ALA A 23 -19.63 2.77 -15.80
C ALA A 23 -20.49 3.59 -16.78
N LEU A 24 -20.39 3.37 -18.10
CA LEU A 24 -21.27 4.00 -19.09
C LEU A 24 -21.59 3.06 -20.25
N ALA A 25 -22.50 2.12 -20.04
CA ALA A 25 -23.28 1.51 -21.11
C ALA A 25 -24.68 1.17 -20.58
N GLY A 26 -25.56 2.13 -20.63
CA GLY A 26 -27.01 1.99 -20.45
C GLY A 26 -27.70 3.02 -21.30
N CYS A 27 -28.42 2.57 -22.31
CA CYS A 27 -29.06 3.29 -23.38
C CYS A 27 -29.99 4.43 -22.97
N GLY A 28 -29.97 5.51 -23.75
CA GLY A 28 -31.18 6.20 -24.14
C GLY A 28 -31.30 7.64 -23.70
N ASN A 29 -31.24 8.47 -24.71
CA ASN A 29 -31.84 9.81 -24.88
C ASN A 29 -31.04 11.01 -24.41
N SER A 30 -30.72 11.81 -25.41
CA SER A 30 -30.13 13.13 -25.36
C SER A 30 -30.84 14.07 -24.41
N THR A 31 -30.14 14.51 -23.37
CA THR A 31 -30.21 15.86 -22.84
C THR A 31 -28.90 16.13 -22.13
N SER A 32 -28.25 17.23 -22.54
CA SER A 32 -27.10 17.82 -21.89
C SER A 32 -27.41 18.05 -20.39
N GLY A 33 -26.95 17.12 -19.56
CA GLY A 33 -27.03 17.22 -18.11
C GLY A 33 -25.60 17.07 -17.58
N GLU A 34 -24.99 18.14 -17.15
CA GLU A 34 -23.89 18.10 -16.20
C GLU A 34 -24.36 17.31 -14.95
N GLY A 35 -24.16 16.00 -15.01
CA GLY A 35 -24.44 15.10 -13.89
C GLY A 35 -23.59 15.53 -12.71
N SER A 36 -24.22 16.02 -11.65
CA SER A 36 -23.59 16.53 -10.45
C SER A 36 -22.75 15.43 -9.77
N ASP A 37 -21.45 15.43 -10.01
CA ASP A 37 -20.43 14.63 -9.32
C ASP A 37 -20.17 15.19 -7.89
N LYS A 38 -21.09 15.98 -7.37
CA LYS A 38 -20.97 16.70 -6.09
C LYS A 38 -20.94 15.81 -4.84
N GLY A 39 -21.10 14.49 -4.98
CA GLY A 39 -21.11 13.54 -3.87
C GLY A 39 -20.01 12.48 -3.92
N SER A 40 -19.17 12.44 -4.98
CA SER A 40 -18.12 11.42 -5.07
C SER A 40 -16.87 11.82 -4.27
N LYS A 41 -16.15 10.80 -3.77
CA LYS A 41 -14.86 10.99 -3.08
C LYS A 41 -13.87 11.74 -3.99
N LEU A 42 -13.89 11.43 -5.29
CA LEU A 42 -13.05 12.09 -6.28
C LEU A 42 -13.36 13.60 -6.42
N ALA A 43 -14.64 13.96 -6.41
CA ALA A 43 -15.06 15.36 -6.43
C ALA A 43 -14.58 16.11 -5.18
N ALA A 44 -14.66 15.48 -4.01
CA ALA A 44 -14.16 16.04 -2.77
C ALA A 44 -12.64 16.28 -2.79
N ILE A 45 -11.87 15.33 -3.31
CA ILE A 45 -10.40 15.46 -3.48
C ILE A 45 -10.09 16.62 -4.42
N LYS A 46 -10.76 16.70 -5.57
CA LYS A 46 -10.56 17.79 -6.54
C LYS A 46 -10.92 19.14 -5.96
N SER A 47 -12.02 19.24 -5.21
CA SER A 47 -12.45 20.48 -4.56
C SER A 47 -11.48 20.95 -3.48
N ARG A 48 -10.86 20.01 -2.76
CA ARG A 48 -9.84 20.30 -1.74
C ARG A 48 -8.52 20.77 -2.35
N GLY A 49 -8.20 20.34 -3.57
CA GLY A 49 -6.98 20.71 -4.28
C GLY A 49 -5.75 19.85 -3.97
N HIS A 50 -5.87 18.82 -3.15
CA HIS A 50 -4.80 17.87 -2.86
C HIS A 50 -5.35 16.48 -2.48
N LEU A 51 -4.47 15.48 -2.59
CA LEU A 51 -4.71 14.10 -2.18
C LEU A 51 -4.14 13.87 -0.77
N ASN A 52 -4.93 13.33 0.17
CA ASN A 52 -4.43 12.91 1.47
C ASN A 52 -3.91 11.46 1.37
N ALA A 53 -2.62 11.27 1.55
CA ALA A 53 -1.97 9.98 1.39
C ALA A 53 -1.27 9.50 2.66
N GLY A 54 -1.54 8.26 3.05
CA GLY A 54 -0.83 7.58 4.13
C GLY A 54 0.39 6.83 3.59
N VAL A 55 1.57 7.16 4.10
CA VAL A 55 2.82 6.48 3.77
C VAL A 55 3.59 6.16 5.04
N LYS A 56 4.51 5.20 4.97
CA LYS A 56 5.43 4.94 6.09
C LYS A 56 6.54 6.00 6.11
N LYS A 57 7.15 6.20 7.29
CA LYS A 57 8.29 7.12 7.43
C LYS A 57 9.63 6.41 7.66
N ASP A 58 9.60 5.11 7.86
CA ASP A 58 10.68 4.29 8.41
C ASP A 58 11.18 3.19 7.46
N VAL A 59 10.71 3.17 6.18
CA VAL A 59 11.09 2.17 5.20
C VAL A 59 11.85 2.82 4.03
N PRO A 60 13.21 2.87 4.11
CA PRO A 60 14.03 3.47 3.06
C PRO A 60 13.75 2.85 1.68
N GLY A 61 13.65 3.71 0.66
CA GLY A 61 13.33 3.31 -0.71
C GLY A 61 11.84 3.14 -1.01
N TYR A 62 10.97 3.02 0.00
CA TYR A 62 9.51 2.91 -0.14
C TYR A 62 8.80 4.15 0.38
N GLY A 63 8.59 4.24 1.69
CA GLY A 63 8.10 5.41 2.39
C GLY A 63 9.07 5.75 3.50
N TYR A 64 9.80 6.83 3.34
CA TYR A 64 10.84 7.27 4.26
C TYR A 64 10.76 8.79 4.45
N TYR A 65 10.81 9.24 5.70
CA TYR A 65 10.90 10.66 6.00
C TYR A 65 12.36 11.07 6.17
N ASP A 66 12.89 11.80 5.20
CA ASP A 66 14.25 12.37 5.27
C ASP A 66 14.22 13.62 6.15
N THR A 67 14.73 13.49 7.36
CA THR A 67 14.77 14.60 8.33
C THR A 67 15.70 15.74 7.91
N ALA A 68 16.73 15.46 7.12
CA ALA A 68 17.65 16.48 6.62
C ALA A 68 17.02 17.33 5.51
N LYS A 69 16.12 16.72 4.72
CA LYS A 69 15.37 17.41 3.65
C LYS A 69 13.99 17.88 4.09
N GLY A 70 13.50 17.42 5.25
CA GLY A 70 12.18 17.77 5.76
C GLY A 70 11.01 17.22 4.94
N ARG A 71 11.17 16.11 4.22
CA ARG A 71 10.15 15.58 3.31
C ARG A 71 10.14 14.05 3.23
N PHE A 72 9.00 13.52 2.78
CA PHE A 72 8.88 12.12 2.43
C PHE A 72 9.53 11.82 1.08
N GLU A 73 10.18 10.64 0.97
CA GLU A 73 10.82 10.13 -0.23
C GLU A 73 10.59 8.62 -0.38
N GLY A 74 10.70 8.11 -1.60
CA GLY A 74 10.62 6.70 -1.94
C GLY A 74 9.53 6.36 -2.93
N MET A 75 9.52 5.10 -3.38
CA MET A 75 8.64 4.61 -4.44
C MET A 75 7.15 4.80 -4.12
N GLU A 76 6.74 4.56 -2.89
CA GLU A 76 5.33 4.70 -2.46
C GLU A 76 4.91 6.18 -2.41
N VAL A 77 5.85 7.07 -2.07
CA VAL A 77 5.64 8.52 -2.14
C VAL A 77 5.46 8.97 -3.59
N ASP A 78 6.31 8.47 -4.49
CA ASP A 78 6.22 8.77 -5.92
C ASP A 78 4.93 8.22 -6.54
N LEU A 79 4.48 7.03 -6.08
CA LEU A 79 3.19 6.46 -6.49
C LEU A 79 2.01 7.37 -6.08
N CYS A 80 2.02 7.94 -4.89
CA CYS A 80 0.99 8.89 -4.44
C CYS A 80 0.98 10.15 -5.33
N TYR A 81 2.13 10.68 -5.73
CA TYR A 81 2.20 11.80 -6.68
C TYR A 81 1.71 11.42 -8.08
N GLN A 82 1.92 10.17 -8.54
CA GLN A 82 1.35 9.68 -9.81
C GLN A 82 -0.19 9.61 -9.73
N ILE A 83 -0.73 9.17 -8.60
CA ILE A 83 -2.18 9.16 -8.36
C ILE A 83 -2.72 10.59 -8.38
N ALA A 84 -2.09 11.52 -7.67
CA ALA A 84 -2.48 12.93 -7.66
C ALA A 84 -2.41 13.54 -9.08
N ALA A 85 -1.35 13.26 -9.83
CA ALA A 85 -1.22 13.69 -11.22
C ALA A 85 -2.41 13.24 -12.09
N ALA A 86 -2.83 11.97 -11.94
CA ALA A 86 -4.00 11.43 -12.64
C ALA A 86 -5.32 12.09 -12.18
N VAL A 87 -5.49 12.32 -10.89
CA VAL A 87 -6.69 12.95 -10.29
C VAL A 87 -6.86 14.39 -10.77
N PHE A 88 -5.77 15.16 -10.79
CA PHE A 88 -5.80 16.59 -11.14
C PHE A 88 -5.54 16.87 -12.62
N GLY A 89 -5.22 15.84 -13.43
CA GLY A 89 -4.98 16.00 -14.87
C GLY A 89 -3.69 16.73 -15.21
N VAL A 90 -2.68 16.64 -14.35
CA VAL A 90 -1.36 17.28 -14.51
C VAL A 90 -0.26 16.23 -14.69
N SER A 91 0.95 16.67 -15.02
CA SER A 91 2.12 15.78 -15.05
C SER A 91 2.59 15.44 -13.61
N TYR A 92 3.33 14.34 -13.48
CA TYR A 92 4.00 13.98 -12.21
C TYR A 92 4.90 15.11 -11.68
N LYS A 93 5.62 15.79 -12.57
CA LYS A 93 6.50 16.91 -12.20
C LYS A 93 5.71 18.08 -11.63
N GLU A 94 4.58 18.41 -12.26
CA GLU A 94 3.68 19.46 -11.79
C GLU A 94 3.02 19.07 -10.46
N ALA A 95 2.57 17.83 -10.31
CA ALA A 95 1.98 17.35 -9.06
C ALA A 95 2.97 17.48 -7.88
N ARG A 96 4.26 17.18 -8.11
CA ARG A 96 5.30 17.39 -7.11
C ARG A 96 5.62 18.87 -6.85
N ALA A 97 5.73 19.67 -7.92
CA ALA A 97 6.06 21.09 -7.80
C ALA A 97 4.97 21.90 -7.10
N GLN A 98 3.71 21.48 -7.27
CA GLN A 98 2.54 22.09 -6.64
C GLN A 98 2.16 21.43 -5.31
N GLU A 99 2.92 20.43 -4.86
CA GLU A 99 2.69 19.69 -3.61
C GLU A 99 1.25 19.13 -3.50
N LEU A 100 0.72 18.55 -4.60
CA LEU A 100 -0.67 18.07 -4.67
C LEU A 100 -0.95 16.82 -3.83
N VAL A 101 -0.06 16.45 -2.93
CA VAL A 101 -0.23 15.35 -1.96
C VAL A 101 0.14 15.84 -0.56
N GLU A 102 -0.80 15.68 0.36
CA GLU A 102 -0.53 15.83 1.78
C GLU A 102 -0.25 14.45 2.39
N PHE A 103 0.93 14.29 2.97
CA PHE A 103 1.38 13.01 3.52
C PHE A 103 1.15 12.92 5.02
N THR A 104 0.60 11.78 5.44
CA THR A 104 0.49 11.39 6.85
C THR A 104 1.32 10.14 7.10
N ASP A 105 2.15 10.16 8.15
CA ASP A 105 2.85 8.97 8.62
C ASP A 105 1.87 7.93 9.16
N VAL A 106 1.98 6.70 8.66
CA VAL A 106 1.14 5.60 9.10
C VAL A 106 1.95 4.39 9.53
N THR A 107 1.38 3.64 10.45
CA THR A 107 1.86 2.32 10.90
C THR A 107 0.96 1.21 10.37
N PRO A 108 1.37 -0.06 10.42
CA PRO A 108 0.49 -1.17 10.09
C PRO A 108 -0.83 -1.19 10.89
N LYS A 109 -0.83 -0.63 12.11
CA LYS A 109 -2.02 -0.53 12.97
C LYS A 109 -2.95 0.63 12.57
N THR A 110 -2.41 1.78 12.17
CA THR A 110 -3.17 3.01 12.00
C THR A 110 -3.70 3.25 10.59
N ARG A 111 -3.04 2.67 9.55
CA ARG A 111 -3.34 2.93 8.13
C ARG A 111 -4.78 2.58 7.71
N GLY A 112 -5.36 1.48 8.24
CA GLY A 112 -6.76 1.12 7.98
C GLY A 112 -7.74 2.10 8.61
N PRO A 113 -7.73 2.29 9.94
CA PRO A 113 -8.62 3.24 10.62
C PRO A 113 -8.58 4.67 10.08
N LEU A 114 -7.44 5.14 9.55
CA LEU A 114 -7.33 6.48 8.96
C LEU A 114 -8.04 6.60 7.59
N ILE A 115 -8.16 5.50 6.84
CA ILE A 115 -9.01 5.42 5.65
C ILE A 115 -10.48 5.42 6.08
N ASP A 116 -10.84 4.57 7.06
CA ASP A 116 -12.23 4.39 7.50
C ASP A 116 -12.85 5.67 8.01
N ASN A 117 -12.09 6.50 8.73
CA ASN A 117 -12.56 7.77 9.25
C ASN A 117 -12.46 8.94 8.26
N GLY A 118 -11.99 8.69 7.03
CA GLY A 118 -11.91 9.67 5.95
C GLY A 118 -10.75 10.68 6.06
N GLN A 119 -9.80 10.49 6.96
CA GLN A 119 -8.60 11.32 7.06
C GLN A 119 -7.65 11.09 5.89
N LEU A 120 -7.63 9.89 5.33
CA LEU A 120 -6.86 9.54 4.15
C LEU A 120 -7.77 9.18 2.98
N ASP A 121 -7.32 9.52 1.80
CA ASP A 121 -7.95 9.11 0.54
C ASP A 121 -7.32 7.83 0.00
N VAL A 122 -6.01 7.66 0.22
CA VAL A 122 -5.22 6.51 -0.24
C VAL A 122 -4.14 6.16 0.78
N VAL A 123 -3.76 4.89 0.81
CA VAL A 123 -2.61 4.40 1.57
C VAL A 123 -1.67 3.65 0.65
N ALA A 124 -0.41 4.08 0.59
CA ALA A 124 0.70 3.37 -0.04
C ALA A 124 1.79 3.15 1.03
N ALA A 125 1.71 2.03 1.75
CA ALA A 125 2.47 1.82 2.97
C ALA A 125 2.78 0.33 3.19
N THR A 126 3.37 -0.33 2.18
CA THR A 126 3.67 -1.77 2.20
C THR A 126 2.47 -2.61 2.69
N TYR A 127 1.26 -2.28 2.19
CA TYR A 127 0.02 -2.87 2.66
C TYR A 127 -0.28 -4.17 1.92
N THR A 128 0.02 -5.30 2.53
CA THR A 128 -0.25 -6.63 1.96
C THR A 128 -1.74 -6.79 1.65
N ILE A 129 -2.05 -7.17 0.41
CA ILE A 129 -3.40 -7.51 -0.03
C ILE A 129 -3.75 -8.89 0.53
N THR A 130 -4.83 -8.98 1.30
CA THR A 130 -5.40 -10.24 1.80
C THR A 130 -6.91 -10.27 1.60
N ASP A 131 -7.50 -11.47 1.51
CA ASP A 131 -8.95 -11.58 1.32
C ASP A 131 -9.74 -11.03 2.50
N GLU A 132 -9.17 -11.08 3.71
CA GLU A 132 -9.76 -10.45 4.88
C GLU A 132 -9.81 -8.93 4.75
N ARG A 133 -8.70 -8.32 4.31
CA ARG A 133 -8.62 -6.86 4.13
C ARG A 133 -9.50 -6.36 2.98
N LYS A 134 -9.67 -7.17 1.92
CA LYS A 134 -10.58 -6.86 0.79
C LYS A 134 -12.04 -6.76 1.21
N LYS A 135 -12.44 -7.31 2.37
CA LYS A 135 -13.80 -7.14 2.90
C LYS A 135 -14.07 -5.71 3.38
N SER A 136 -13.03 -4.96 3.73
CA SER A 136 -13.13 -3.61 4.29
C SER A 136 -12.63 -2.53 3.36
N TRP A 137 -11.66 -2.83 2.49
CA TRP A 137 -11.00 -1.84 1.63
C TRP A 137 -10.78 -2.35 0.21
N ASP A 138 -10.87 -1.45 -0.75
CA ASP A 138 -10.46 -1.70 -2.11
C ASP A 138 -8.93 -1.59 -2.25
N PHE A 139 -8.36 -2.46 -3.08
CA PHE A 139 -6.94 -2.49 -3.37
C PHE A 139 -6.68 -2.34 -4.85
N SER A 140 -5.59 -1.68 -5.21
CA SER A 140 -5.03 -1.71 -6.56
C SER A 140 -4.50 -3.10 -6.91
N THR A 141 -4.07 -3.28 -8.16
CA THR A 141 -3.17 -4.39 -8.49
C THR A 141 -1.90 -4.31 -7.65
N PRO A 142 -1.27 -5.45 -7.29
CA PRO A 142 -0.01 -5.44 -6.57
C PRO A 142 1.07 -4.68 -7.35
N TYR A 143 1.69 -3.71 -6.71
CA TYR A 143 2.83 -2.98 -7.29
C TYR A 143 4.17 -3.62 -6.91
N ARG A 144 4.17 -4.56 -5.95
CA ARG A 144 5.33 -5.35 -5.53
C ARG A 144 4.90 -6.66 -4.89
N THR A 145 5.72 -7.69 -5.09
CA THR A 145 5.72 -8.93 -4.30
C THR A 145 6.87 -8.87 -3.30
N ASP A 146 6.62 -9.24 -2.05
CA ASP A 146 7.61 -9.26 -0.99
C ASP A 146 7.47 -10.53 -0.15
N TYR A 147 8.51 -10.84 0.64
CA TYR A 147 8.58 -12.03 1.46
C TYR A 147 8.76 -11.66 2.93
N VAL A 148 8.15 -12.45 3.82
CA VAL A 148 8.41 -12.35 5.26
C VAL A 148 9.64 -13.17 5.59
N GLY A 149 10.64 -12.52 6.18
CA GLY A 149 11.85 -13.14 6.68
C GLY A 149 11.97 -13.05 8.20
N LEU A 150 12.65 -14.01 8.80
CA LEU A 150 13.00 -13.97 10.21
C LEU A 150 14.44 -13.46 10.37
N MET A 151 14.61 -12.40 11.13
CA MET A 151 15.92 -11.85 11.45
C MET A 151 16.35 -12.31 12.86
N VAL A 152 17.50 -12.96 12.91
CA VAL A 152 18.09 -13.43 14.15
C VAL A 152 19.53 -12.93 14.30
N LYS A 153 20.04 -12.92 15.53
CA LYS A 153 21.47 -12.58 15.74
C LYS A 153 22.35 -13.65 15.08
N LYS A 154 23.36 -13.24 14.33
CA LYS A 154 24.30 -14.15 13.65
C LYS A 154 24.86 -15.24 14.58
N ARG A 155 25.11 -14.92 15.84
CA ARG A 155 25.66 -15.83 16.87
C ARG A 155 24.60 -16.68 17.58
N SER A 156 23.29 -16.59 17.22
CA SER A 156 22.23 -17.35 17.88
C SER A 156 22.32 -18.86 17.58
N GLY A 157 22.95 -19.22 16.46
CA GLY A 157 23.02 -20.59 15.98
C GLY A 157 21.71 -21.12 15.41
N PHE A 158 20.69 -20.27 15.24
CA PHE A 158 19.41 -20.67 14.66
C PHE A 158 19.57 -21.01 13.18
N THR A 159 19.08 -22.17 12.79
CA THR A 159 19.18 -22.70 11.42
C THR A 159 17.81 -23.08 10.86
N SER A 160 16.82 -23.26 11.72
CA SER A 160 15.47 -23.65 11.34
C SER A 160 14.41 -22.89 12.14
N ILE A 161 13.14 -23.04 11.75
CA ILE A 161 12.01 -22.45 12.46
C ILE A 161 11.75 -23.14 13.81
N GLU A 162 12.12 -24.39 13.96
CA GLU A 162 11.96 -25.15 15.20
C GLU A 162 12.85 -24.58 16.32
N ASP A 163 13.96 -23.94 15.97
CA ASP A 163 14.81 -23.23 16.95
C ASP A 163 14.09 -22.07 17.65
N LEU A 164 12.92 -21.69 17.15
CA LEU A 164 12.08 -20.63 17.73
C LEU A 164 11.16 -21.12 18.84
N ASP A 165 11.17 -22.41 19.18
CA ASP A 165 10.32 -22.93 20.24
C ASP A 165 10.60 -22.23 21.57
N GLY A 166 9.53 -21.72 22.21
CA GLY A 166 9.62 -20.91 23.43
C GLY A 166 10.39 -19.59 23.29
N LYS A 167 10.70 -19.14 22.06
CA LYS A 167 11.36 -17.85 21.85
C LYS A 167 10.35 -16.73 21.58
N VAL A 168 10.78 -15.52 21.87
CA VAL A 168 9.99 -14.32 21.62
C VAL A 168 10.31 -13.75 20.24
N ILE A 169 9.29 -13.59 19.40
CA ILE A 169 9.38 -12.97 18.08
C ILE A 169 8.75 -11.59 18.14
N GLY A 170 9.52 -10.54 17.80
CA GLY A 170 9.01 -9.18 17.62
C GLY A 170 8.24 -9.08 16.29
N VAL A 171 7.04 -8.53 16.33
CA VAL A 171 6.20 -8.30 15.15
C VAL A 171 5.60 -6.91 15.19
N SER A 172 5.23 -6.35 14.03
CA SER A 172 4.51 -5.07 14.00
C SER A 172 3.02 -5.33 14.18
N GLN A 173 2.40 -4.67 15.14
CA GLN A 173 0.96 -4.76 15.38
C GLN A 173 0.16 -4.34 14.13
N GLY A 174 -0.79 -5.18 13.70
CA GLY A 174 -1.58 -4.96 12.46
C GLY A 174 -0.88 -5.41 11.17
N ALA A 175 0.34 -5.99 11.26
CA ALA A 175 0.98 -6.67 10.13
C ALA A 175 0.47 -8.11 9.98
N THR A 176 0.77 -8.73 8.84
CA THR A 176 0.41 -10.14 8.56
C THR A 176 1.45 -11.13 9.08
N THR A 177 2.56 -10.66 9.60
CA THR A 177 3.75 -11.47 9.94
C THR A 177 3.45 -12.58 10.93
N GLN A 178 2.74 -12.29 12.03
CA GLN A 178 2.39 -13.29 13.03
C GLN A 178 1.57 -14.43 12.40
N GLY A 179 0.46 -14.11 11.75
CA GLY A 179 -0.41 -15.12 11.13
C GLY A 179 0.30 -15.96 10.07
N LEU A 180 1.22 -15.37 9.29
CA LEU A 180 2.02 -16.10 8.31
C LEU A 180 3.00 -17.09 8.98
N ILE A 181 3.62 -16.72 10.09
CA ILE A 181 4.51 -17.61 10.84
C ILE A 181 3.70 -18.76 11.46
N GLU A 182 2.57 -18.46 12.11
CA GLU A 182 1.68 -19.46 12.69
C GLU A 182 1.16 -20.44 11.63
N GLN A 183 0.77 -19.94 10.47
CA GLN A 183 0.32 -20.77 9.36
C GLN A 183 1.46 -21.66 8.83
N MET A 184 2.67 -21.10 8.66
CA MET A 184 3.83 -21.87 8.21
C MET A 184 4.20 -22.99 9.18
N ILE A 185 4.16 -22.74 10.50
CA ILE A 185 4.39 -23.74 11.54
C ILE A 185 3.37 -24.88 11.38
N LYS A 186 2.10 -24.54 11.23
CA LYS A 186 1.00 -25.51 11.08
C LYS A 186 1.13 -26.34 9.80
N ASP A 187 1.35 -25.69 8.66
CA ASP A 187 1.38 -26.34 7.35
C ASP A 187 2.56 -27.31 7.20
N ASN A 188 3.66 -27.04 7.88
CA ASN A 188 4.84 -27.90 7.85
C ASN A 188 4.90 -28.91 9.02
N GLY A 189 3.90 -28.91 9.91
CA GLY A 189 3.84 -29.84 11.04
C GLY A 189 4.91 -29.60 12.09
N PHE A 190 5.46 -28.39 12.18
CA PHE A 190 6.42 -28.04 13.23
C PHE A 190 5.74 -27.98 14.59
N SER A 191 6.45 -28.45 15.64
CA SER A 191 5.91 -28.46 17.01
C SER A 191 6.27 -27.21 17.82
N CYS A 192 7.03 -26.27 17.25
CA CYS A 192 7.48 -25.07 17.94
C CYS A 192 6.32 -24.11 18.25
N LYS A 193 6.40 -23.44 19.38
CA LYS A 193 5.39 -22.48 19.88
C LYS A 193 6.09 -21.18 20.29
N PRO A 194 6.42 -20.31 19.32
CA PRO A 194 7.01 -19.00 19.64
C PRO A 194 6.00 -18.08 20.32
N GLU A 195 6.48 -17.19 21.17
CA GLU A 195 5.70 -16.07 21.71
C GLU A 195 5.82 -14.86 20.78
N PHE A 196 4.72 -14.14 20.55
CA PHE A 196 4.73 -12.92 19.74
C PHE A 196 4.60 -11.67 20.61
N ARG A 197 5.40 -10.66 20.31
CA ARG A 197 5.32 -9.33 20.94
C ARG A 197 5.33 -8.24 19.87
N ALA A 198 4.39 -7.30 19.97
CA ALA A 198 4.25 -6.15 19.11
C ALA A 198 4.97 -4.90 19.67
#